data_06ac0309ad1c333217f624bce4554a4e
#
_entry.id   06ac0309ad1c333217f624bce4554a4e
#
_cell.length_a   1.000
_cell.length_b   1.000
_cell.length_c   1.000
_cell.angle_alpha   90.00
_cell.angle_beta   90.00
_cell.angle_gamma   90.00
#
_symmetry.space_group_name_H-M   'P 1'
#
loop_
_entity.id
_entity.type
_entity.pdbx_description
1 polymer ?
#
loop_
_entity_poly.entity_id
_entity_poly.type
_entity_poly.pdbx_seq_one_letter_code
_entity_poly.pdbx_strand_id
1 'polypeptide(L)'
;ENSVGVWATHDATGRDMLRDIKAEKKALKELGDPYKTLGGGVWQNPAVDLANDRIYFVAGNPSPDLDGSIRPGDNLYTNSVISVNLSTGEYVCHFQYIAHDVWDLDAVSPVVITDVMNEKGDMVKGLLHGGKSGHVYVHNADDCSLIRFSEAMVPQENMWVLPTAEGARMLPGANGGVEWSPLAINPNLGLSYAINLHQPMTYHVESSPYPGGKLWLGGAFKVIASEEQWGNITAVDYHTGNIKWKVKTQQPMIGGILATAGGLVFAGEGNGTFAAYDAENGSQMWSFQAGAGVNAPPSSYTVNGKQYIVVAAGGNAQLNYKRGNNIIAFTLD
;
A
#
# COMPACT_ATOMS: atom_id res chain seq x y z
N GLU A 1 -8.07 23.83 9.28
CA GLU A 1 -8.31 23.60 7.85
C GLU A 1 -9.31 22.46 7.70
N ASN A 2 -10.16 22.55 6.71
CA ASN A 2 -11.19 21.55 6.49
C ASN A 2 -10.63 20.36 5.69
N SER A 3 -11.31 19.23 5.73
CA SER A 3 -10.95 18.01 5.01
C SER A 3 -11.10 18.09 3.48
N VAL A 4 -11.43 19.28 2.95
CA VAL A 4 -11.63 19.49 1.52
C VAL A 4 -10.32 19.60 0.76
N GLY A 5 -9.29 20.24 1.35
CA GLY A 5 -7.98 20.39 0.74
C GLY A 5 -7.90 21.44 -0.36
N VAL A 6 -6.97 21.21 -1.28
CA VAL A 6 -6.60 22.17 -2.33
C VAL A 6 -7.25 21.91 -3.69
N TRP A 7 -8.15 20.94 -3.79
CA TRP A 7 -8.82 20.53 -5.03
C TRP A 7 -7.87 19.96 -6.09
N ALA A 8 -7.07 18.98 -5.68
CA ALA A 8 -6.13 18.30 -6.55
C ALA A 8 -6.83 17.63 -7.75
N THR A 9 -6.25 17.78 -8.94
CA THR A 9 -6.76 17.17 -10.18
C THR A 9 -5.89 16.02 -10.68
N HIS A 10 -4.70 15.87 -10.12
CA HIS A 10 -3.72 14.85 -10.51
C HIS A 10 -3.32 14.00 -9.31
N ASP A 11 -3.03 12.74 -9.56
CA ASP A 11 -2.48 11.82 -8.57
C ASP A 11 -0.98 12.10 -8.29
N ALA A 12 -0.40 11.35 -7.36
CA ALA A 12 1.02 11.48 -7.00
C ALA A 12 1.99 11.23 -8.16
N THR A 13 1.56 10.60 -9.25
CA THR A 13 2.38 10.36 -10.46
C THR A 13 2.17 11.42 -11.53
N GLY A 14 1.32 12.41 -11.28
CA GLY A 14 0.99 13.49 -12.22
C GLY A 14 -0.07 13.11 -13.26
N ARG A 15 -0.81 11.99 -13.07
CA ARG A 15 -1.89 11.58 -13.96
C ARG A 15 -3.20 12.27 -13.57
N ASP A 16 -3.93 12.77 -14.56
CA ASP A 16 -5.26 13.38 -14.36
C ASP A 16 -6.26 12.35 -13.79
N MET A 17 -6.90 12.70 -12.69
CA MET A 17 -7.86 11.87 -11.97
C MET A 17 -9.31 12.05 -12.48
N LEU A 18 -9.51 12.75 -13.58
CA LEU A 18 -10.79 12.95 -14.27
C LEU A 18 -11.89 13.57 -13.38
N ARG A 19 -11.51 14.34 -12.37
CA ARG A 19 -12.43 14.96 -11.41
C ARG A 19 -13.16 16.18 -12.00
N ASP A 20 -14.45 16.30 -11.76
CA ASP A 20 -15.22 17.54 -12.01
C ASP A 20 -15.21 18.44 -10.76
N ILE A 21 -14.13 19.19 -10.60
CA ILE A 21 -13.94 20.12 -9.46
C ILE A 21 -15.06 21.16 -9.37
N LYS A 22 -15.65 21.57 -10.51
CA LYS A 22 -16.75 22.53 -10.51
C LYS A 22 -18.03 21.92 -9.93
N ALA A 23 -18.34 20.69 -10.31
CA ALA A 23 -19.49 19.97 -9.78
C ALA A 23 -19.28 19.65 -8.29
N GLU A 24 -18.09 19.23 -7.88
CA GLU A 24 -17.77 18.96 -6.48
C GLU A 24 -17.89 20.22 -5.59
N LYS A 25 -17.40 21.38 -6.06
CA LYS A 25 -17.54 22.66 -5.33
C LYS A 25 -19.00 23.07 -5.20
N LYS A 26 -19.84 22.78 -6.19
CA LYS A 26 -21.28 23.04 -6.11
C LYS A 26 -21.92 22.10 -5.09
N ALA A 27 -21.64 20.80 -5.16
CA ALA A 27 -22.16 19.79 -4.24
C ALA A 27 -21.80 20.12 -2.78
N LEU A 28 -20.56 20.53 -2.50
CA LEU A 28 -20.13 20.92 -1.15
C LEU A 28 -20.98 22.04 -0.56
N LYS A 29 -21.34 23.05 -1.35
CA LYS A 29 -22.21 24.17 -0.89
C LYS A 29 -23.61 23.68 -0.54
N GLU A 30 -24.12 22.69 -1.24
CA GLU A 30 -25.47 22.13 -1.03
C GLU A 30 -25.52 21.17 0.17
N LEU A 31 -24.45 20.39 0.38
CA LEU A 31 -24.33 19.39 1.46
C LEU A 31 -24.05 20.02 2.84
N GLY A 32 -23.39 21.17 2.88
CA GLY A 32 -22.92 21.77 4.11
C GLY A 32 -21.70 21.04 4.68
N ASP A 33 -21.77 20.57 5.92
CA ASP A 33 -20.65 19.96 6.63
C ASP A 33 -20.91 18.47 6.94
N PRO A 34 -20.51 17.53 6.06
CA PRO A 34 -20.79 16.11 6.21
C PRO A 34 -19.86 15.37 7.18
N TYR A 35 -18.86 16.03 7.78
CA TYR A 35 -17.78 15.39 8.58
C TYR A 35 -18.28 14.44 9.67
N LYS A 36 -19.49 14.62 10.18
CA LYS A 36 -20.06 13.81 11.28
C LYS A 36 -20.31 12.34 10.90
N THR A 37 -20.43 12.06 9.61
CA THR A 37 -20.72 10.72 9.09
C THR A 37 -19.62 10.16 8.21
N LEU A 38 -18.58 10.95 7.93
CA LEU A 38 -17.43 10.53 7.12
C LEU A 38 -16.32 9.97 8.00
N GLY A 39 -15.38 9.27 7.39
CA GLY A 39 -14.26 8.68 8.08
C GLY A 39 -13.04 8.54 7.20
N GLY A 40 -11.90 8.27 7.86
CA GLY A 40 -10.64 7.86 7.31
C GLY A 40 -9.81 7.36 8.48
N GLY A 41 -9.26 6.15 8.36
CA GLY A 41 -8.62 5.46 9.49
C GLY A 41 -7.10 5.41 9.39
N VAL A 42 -6.42 5.48 10.53
CA VAL A 42 -5.02 5.06 10.68
C VAL A 42 -5.06 3.69 11.33
N TRP A 43 -4.74 2.63 10.58
CA TRP A 43 -4.94 1.26 11.05
C TRP A 43 -3.72 0.35 10.86
N GLN A 44 -2.62 0.92 10.33
CA GLN A 44 -1.32 0.23 10.19
C GLN A 44 -0.26 0.79 11.15
N ASN A 45 0.83 0.05 11.29
CA ASN A 45 1.91 0.38 12.19
C ASN A 45 2.63 1.68 11.76
N PRO A 46 2.85 2.63 12.68
CA PRO A 46 3.65 3.81 12.38
C PRO A 46 5.14 3.48 12.33
N ALA A 47 5.90 4.32 11.63
CA ALA A 47 7.36 4.36 11.71
C ALA A 47 7.80 5.47 12.66
N VAL A 48 8.80 5.21 13.48
CA VAL A 48 9.27 6.13 14.52
C VAL A 48 10.74 6.49 14.28
N ASP A 49 11.03 7.78 14.18
CA ASP A 49 12.39 8.35 14.16
C ASP A 49 12.67 9.06 15.47
N LEU A 50 13.28 8.34 16.41
CA LEU A 50 13.63 8.87 17.72
C LEU A 50 14.68 9.99 17.65
N ALA A 51 15.57 9.96 16.66
CA ALA A 51 16.65 10.94 16.52
C ALA A 51 16.13 12.32 16.13
N ASN A 52 15.05 12.37 15.35
CA ASN A 52 14.45 13.61 14.88
C ASN A 52 13.11 13.94 15.56
N ASP A 53 12.72 13.17 16.58
CA ASP A 53 11.46 13.33 17.32
C ASP A 53 10.24 13.32 16.38
N ARG A 54 10.17 12.32 15.47
CA ARG A 54 9.13 12.18 14.45
C ARG A 54 8.44 10.83 14.53
N ILE A 55 7.16 10.84 14.23
CA ILE A 55 6.37 9.63 13.92
C ILE A 55 5.69 9.84 12.58
N TYR A 56 5.75 8.80 11.73
CA TYR A 56 5.15 8.79 10.41
C TYR A 56 4.13 7.66 10.33
N PHE A 57 2.97 7.96 9.79
CA PHE A 57 1.91 6.98 9.58
C PHE A 57 1.15 7.27 8.31
N VAL A 58 0.40 6.30 7.82
CA VAL A 58 -0.47 6.46 6.66
C VAL A 58 -1.93 6.44 7.11
N ALA A 59 -2.74 7.28 6.49
CA ALA A 59 -4.18 7.29 6.64
C ALA A 59 -4.82 6.62 5.42
N GLY A 60 -5.74 5.70 5.67
CA GLY A 60 -6.45 4.96 4.64
C GLY A 60 -7.44 5.82 3.85
N ASN A 61 -8.26 5.15 3.05
CA ASN A 61 -9.26 5.77 2.18
C ASN A 61 -10.37 6.48 2.96
N PRO A 62 -11.10 7.42 2.31
CA PRO A 62 -12.28 8.05 2.91
C PRO A 62 -13.50 7.11 2.85
N SER A 63 -14.41 7.22 3.82
CA SER A 63 -15.68 6.47 3.83
C SER A 63 -16.86 7.41 3.49
N PRO A 64 -17.85 6.95 2.70
CA PRO A 64 -17.95 5.65 2.04
C PRO A 64 -16.94 5.49 0.90
N ASP A 65 -16.44 4.28 0.68
CA ASP A 65 -15.27 4.03 -0.16
C ASP A 65 -15.50 4.38 -1.64
N LEU A 66 -16.65 4.02 -2.20
CA LEU A 66 -16.95 4.09 -3.64
C LEU A 66 -17.92 5.23 -4.03
N ASP A 67 -18.66 5.81 -3.08
CA ASP A 67 -19.55 6.94 -3.30
C ASP A 67 -18.95 8.26 -2.82
N GLY A 68 -18.31 8.99 -3.72
CA GLY A 68 -17.74 10.31 -3.44
C GLY A 68 -18.76 11.46 -3.41
N SER A 69 -20.01 11.23 -3.82
CA SER A 69 -21.03 12.29 -4.01
C SER A 69 -21.36 13.06 -2.72
N ILE A 70 -21.24 12.38 -1.57
CA ILE A 70 -21.53 12.96 -0.25
C ILE A 70 -20.29 13.48 0.50
N ARG A 71 -19.10 13.38 -0.11
CA ARG A 71 -17.83 13.86 0.43
C ARG A 71 -17.00 14.62 -0.60
N PRO A 72 -17.58 15.64 -1.27
CA PRO A 72 -16.84 16.39 -2.29
C PRO A 72 -15.58 17.03 -1.73
N GLY A 73 -14.53 17.14 -2.57
CA GLY A 73 -13.22 17.66 -2.20
C GLY A 73 -12.17 16.56 -2.04
N ASP A 74 -10.97 16.93 -1.67
CA ASP A 74 -9.81 16.03 -1.61
C ASP A 74 -9.88 15.02 -0.46
N ASN A 75 -10.73 15.24 0.53
CA ASN A 75 -10.91 14.44 1.72
C ASN A 75 -9.62 14.30 2.55
N LEU A 76 -8.88 15.40 2.74
CA LEU A 76 -7.70 15.40 3.59
C LEU A 76 -8.09 15.01 5.04
N TYR A 77 -7.30 14.17 5.73
CA TYR A 77 -5.97 13.66 5.33
C TYR A 77 -6.03 12.17 4.95
N THR A 78 -7.09 11.71 4.29
CA THR A 78 -7.15 10.33 3.77
C THR A 78 -6.12 10.13 2.65
N ASN A 79 -5.72 8.88 2.40
CA ASN A 79 -4.73 8.51 1.39
C ASN A 79 -3.41 9.28 1.46
N SER A 80 -2.94 9.53 2.68
CA SER A 80 -1.77 10.37 2.91
C SER A 80 -0.76 9.69 3.82
N VAL A 81 0.51 9.95 3.57
CA VAL A 81 1.52 9.86 4.63
C VAL A 81 1.45 11.15 5.45
N ILE A 82 1.51 11.02 6.76
CA ILE A 82 1.42 12.13 7.71
C ILE A 82 2.58 12.01 8.71
N SER A 83 3.19 13.14 9.04
CA SER A 83 4.18 13.25 10.10
C SER A 83 3.69 14.17 11.21
N VAL A 84 3.87 13.72 12.44
CA VAL A 84 3.71 14.55 13.63
C VAL A 84 4.96 14.45 14.50
N ASN A 85 5.16 15.44 15.35
CA ASN A 85 6.19 15.41 16.36
C ASN A 85 5.85 14.33 17.40
N LEU A 86 6.80 13.43 17.68
CA LEU A 86 6.57 12.29 18.56
C LEU A 86 6.29 12.73 20.02
N SER A 87 6.99 13.75 20.51
CA SER A 87 6.88 14.21 21.89
C SER A 87 5.63 15.06 22.14
N THR A 88 5.20 15.89 21.15
CA THR A 88 4.11 16.85 21.34
C THR A 88 2.83 16.49 20.61
N GLY A 89 2.90 15.63 19.58
CA GLY A 89 1.79 15.32 18.69
C GLY A 89 1.48 16.44 17.68
N GLU A 90 2.28 17.49 17.61
CA GLU A 90 2.08 18.59 16.68
C GLU A 90 2.29 18.13 15.24
N TYR A 91 1.40 18.56 14.36
CA TYR A 91 1.48 18.31 12.92
C TYR A 91 2.76 18.90 12.34
N VAL A 92 3.42 18.12 11.46
CA VAL A 92 4.63 18.53 10.75
C VAL A 92 4.38 18.67 9.27
N CYS A 93 4.02 17.58 8.61
CA CYS A 93 3.80 17.55 7.17
C CYS A 93 2.90 16.39 6.75
N HIS A 94 2.43 16.43 5.51
CA HIS A 94 1.76 15.32 4.86
C HIS A 94 2.01 15.33 3.35
N PHE A 95 1.73 14.20 2.72
CA PHE A 95 1.61 14.10 1.28
C PHE A 95 0.42 13.18 0.94
N GLN A 96 -0.53 13.67 0.14
CA GLN A 96 -1.68 12.89 -0.31
C GLN A 96 -1.39 12.23 -1.65
N TYR A 97 -1.54 10.90 -1.72
CA TYR A 97 -1.29 10.13 -2.94
C TYR A 97 -2.45 10.20 -3.94
N ILE A 98 -3.67 10.10 -3.43
CA ILE A 98 -4.90 10.04 -4.20
C ILE A 98 -5.94 10.93 -3.50
N ALA A 99 -6.30 12.04 -4.13
CA ALA A 99 -7.38 12.89 -3.64
C ALA A 99 -8.74 12.31 -4.04
N HIS A 100 -9.76 12.48 -3.19
CA HIS A 100 -11.13 12.05 -3.49
C HIS A 100 -11.22 10.57 -3.91
N ASP A 101 -10.52 9.69 -3.21
CA ASP A 101 -10.49 8.28 -3.56
C ASP A 101 -11.89 7.66 -3.56
N VAL A 102 -12.30 7.12 -4.70
CA VAL A 102 -13.55 6.37 -4.92
C VAL A 102 -13.26 4.96 -5.45
N TRP A 103 -12.04 4.45 -5.22
CA TRP A 103 -11.55 3.18 -5.75
C TRP A 103 -11.02 2.25 -4.65
N ASP A 104 -11.01 2.69 -3.39
CA ASP A 104 -10.41 1.94 -2.28
C ASP A 104 -8.90 1.66 -2.53
N LEU A 105 -8.20 2.63 -3.13
CA LEU A 105 -6.75 2.54 -3.34
C LEU A 105 -5.98 3.26 -2.24
N ASP A 106 -6.35 2.97 -1.02
CA ASP A 106 -5.89 3.64 0.19
C ASP A 106 -4.37 3.49 0.46
N ALA A 107 -3.82 4.47 1.17
CA ALA A 107 -2.46 4.41 1.67
C ALA A 107 -2.44 3.58 2.97
N VAL A 108 -2.07 2.32 2.87
CA VAL A 108 -2.15 1.38 3.99
C VAL A 108 -0.85 0.63 4.30
N SER A 109 0.04 0.44 3.33
CA SER A 109 1.34 -0.19 3.61
C SER A 109 2.16 0.68 4.59
N PRO A 110 2.73 0.12 5.66
CA PRO A 110 3.57 0.88 6.58
C PRO A 110 4.73 1.57 5.88
N VAL A 111 5.08 2.77 6.30
CA VAL A 111 6.26 3.47 5.78
C VAL A 111 7.55 2.90 6.36
N VAL A 112 8.61 2.94 5.55
CA VAL A 112 9.96 2.55 5.96
C VAL A 112 10.87 3.78 5.92
N ILE A 113 11.61 4.02 6.99
CA ILE A 113 12.58 5.12 7.08
C ILE A 113 13.94 4.61 6.63
N THR A 114 14.57 5.32 5.67
CA THR A 114 15.93 5.01 5.21
C THR A 114 16.56 6.26 4.57
N ASP A 115 17.88 6.24 4.35
CA ASP A 115 18.52 7.30 3.60
C ASP A 115 18.29 7.09 2.10
N VAL A 116 17.89 8.16 1.40
CA VAL A 116 17.57 8.15 -0.03
C VAL A 116 18.31 9.27 -0.74
N MET A 117 18.61 9.07 -2.03
CA MET A 117 19.17 10.13 -2.86
C MET A 117 18.04 11.08 -3.31
N ASN A 118 18.21 12.38 -3.09
CA ASN A 118 17.28 13.39 -3.59
C ASN A 118 17.57 13.73 -5.08
N GLU A 119 16.80 14.65 -5.66
CA GLU A 119 16.96 15.06 -7.06
C GLU A 119 18.29 15.79 -7.34
N LYS A 120 18.94 16.32 -6.32
CA LYS A 120 20.25 17.01 -6.44
C LYS A 120 21.42 16.05 -6.29
N GLY A 121 21.16 14.78 -5.98
CA GLY A 121 22.19 13.78 -5.73
C GLY A 121 22.68 13.72 -4.27
N ASP A 122 22.05 14.46 -3.35
CA ASP A 122 22.40 14.43 -1.94
C ASP A 122 21.66 13.29 -1.23
N MET A 123 22.31 12.67 -0.26
CA MET A 123 21.67 11.69 0.63
C MET A 123 20.89 12.44 1.72
N VAL A 124 19.60 12.16 1.79
CA VAL A 124 18.67 12.73 2.78
C VAL A 124 17.91 11.61 3.48
N LYS A 125 17.39 11.88 4.66
CA LYS A 125 16.46 10.96 5.32
C LYS A 125 15.17 10.90 4.51
N GLY A 126 14.75 9.71 4.16
CA GLY A 126 13.58 9.48 3.33
C GLY A 126 12.58 8.53 3.94
N LEU A 127 11.41 8.52 3.33
CA LEU A 127 10.32 7.58 3.63
C LEU A 127 9.99 6.81 2.36
N LEU A 128 9.86 5.49 2.48
CA LEU A 128 9.36 4.63 1.41
C LEU A 128 7.94 4.18 1.76
N HIS A 129 7.03 4.24 0.78
CA HIS A 129 5.66 3.73 0.92
C HIS A 129 5.28 2.91 -0.31
N GLY A 130 4.77 1.70 -0.10
CA GLY A 130 4.20 0.87 -1.15
C GLY A 130 2.71 1.19 -1.34
N GLY A 131 2.32 1.62 -2.54
CA GLY A 131 0.94 2.03 -2.80
C GLY A 131 0.09 0.97 -3.50
N LYS A 132 -1.20 0.92 -3.20
CA LYS A 132 -2.20 0.14 -3.96
C LYS A 132 -2.23 0.53 -5.44
N SER A 133 -1.86 1.76 -5.79
CA SER A 133 -1.68 2.22 -7.17
C SER A 133 -0.56 1.49 -7.95
N GLY A 134 0.26 0.67 -7.26
CA GLY A 134 1.29 -0.16 -7.88
C GLY A 134 2.68 0.49 -7.97
N HIS A 135 2.96 1.49 -7.14
CA HIS A 135 4.25 2.17 -7.08
C HIS A 135 4.88 2.07 -5.68
N VAL A 136 6.19 2.16 -5.60
CA VAL A 136 6.90 2.57 -4.40
C VAL A 136 7.12 4.08 -4.49
N TYR A 137 6.64 4.82 -3.51
CA TYR A 137 6.83 6.27 -3.38
C TYR A 137 8.00 6.55 -2.44
N VAL A 138 8.83 7.52 -2.79
CA VAL A 138 10.01 7.94 -2.04
C VAL A 138 9.86 9.41 -1.68
N HIS A 139 9.85 9.72 -0.41
CA HIS A 139 9.65 11.07 0.13
C HIS A 139 10.88 11.57 0.88
N ASN A 140 10.99 12.89 0.98
CA ASN A 140 11.81 13.54 1.97
C ASN A 140 11.10 13.43 3.35
N ALA A 141 11.78 12.94 4.37
CA ALA A 141 11.21 12.77 5.70
C ALA A 141 10.97 14.10 6.44
N ASP A 142 11.70 15.18 6.07
CA ASP A 142 11.60 16.46 6.78
C ASP A 142 10.29 17.20 6.48
N ASP A 143 9.83 17.15 5.21
CA ASP A 143 8.69 17.93 4.72
C ASP A 143 7.61 17.10 4.02
N CYS A 144 7.75 15.77 3.99
CA CYS A 144 6.89 14.81 3.29
C CYS A 144 6.83 14.98 1.76
N SER A 145 7.63 15.87 1.17
CA SER A 145 7.60 16.09 -0.28
C SER A 145 7.99 14.83 -1.04
N LEU A 146 7.30 14.57 -2.16
CA LEU A 146 7.60 13.45 -3.02
C LEU A 146 8.91 13.71 -3.78
N ILE A 147 9.92 12.87 -3.58
CA ILE A 147 11.18 12.91 -4.33
C ILE A 147 10.99 12.18 -5.67
N ARG A 148 10.41 10.97 -5.62
CA ARG A 148 10.13 10.15 -6.81
C ARG A 148 9.14 9.04 -6.51
N PHE A 149 8.70 8.38 -7.56
CA PHE A 149 7.98 7.11 -7.50
C PHE A 149 8.63 6.10 -8.46
N SER A 150 8.38 4.81 -8.22
CA SER A 150 8.94 3.73 -9.04
C SER A 150 8.20 3.56 -10.37
N GLU A 151 8.79 2.79 -11.28
CA GLU A 151 8.04 2.14 -12.35
C GLU A 151 6.85 1.35 -11.77
N ALA A 152 5.81 1.14 -12.60
CA ALA A 152 4.63 0.39 -12.17
C ALA A 152 4.97 -1.11 -11.96
N MET A 153 4.71 -1.59 -10.75
CA MET A 153 4.99 -2.99 -10.38
C MET A 153 3.92 -3.96 -10.89
N VAL A 154 2.71 -3.46 -11.15
CA VAL A 154 1.56 -4.20 -11.70
C VAL A 154 0.97 -3.45 -12.88
N PRO A 155 0.19 -4.12 -13.76
CA PRO A 155 -0.49 -3.44 -14.86
C PRO A 155 -1.43 -2.33 -14.37
N GLN A 156 -1.48 -1.25 -15.13
CA GLN A 156 -2.38 -0.12 -14.93
C GLN A 156 -3.22 0.08 -16.19
N GLU A 157 -4.54 0.11 -16.03
CA GLU A 157 -5.48 0.27 -17.14
C GLU A 157 -6.72 1.05 -16.68
N ASN A 158 -7.18 1.96 -17.51
CA ASN A 158 -8.31 2.85 -17.22
C ASN A 158 -8.20 3.56 -15.87
N MET A 159 -6.97 3.94 -15.46
CA MET A 159 -6.74 4.61 -14.18
C MET A 159 -7.68 5.81 -14.04
N TRP A 160 -8.29 5.88 -12.88
CA TRP A 160 -9.22 6.93 -12.45
C TRP A 160 -10.57 6.95 -13.16
N VAL A 161 -10.95 5.89 -13.91
CA VAL A 161 -12.35 5.75 -14.36
C VAL A 161 -13.26 5.72 -13.13
N LEU A 162 -14.29 6.55 -13.14
CA LEU A 162 -15.22 6.63 -12.00
C LEU A 162 -16.07 5.35 -11.90
N PRO A 163 -16.38 4.87 -10.69
CA PRO A 163 -17.34 3.79 -10.48
C PRO A 163 -18.70 4.12 -11.11
N THR A 164 -19.35 3.14 -11.72
CA THR A 164 -20.71 3.27 -12.26
C THR A 164 -21.64 2.22 -11.66
N ALA A 165 -22.95 2.38 -11.80
CA ALA A 165 -23.90 1.38 -11.31
C ALA A 165 -23.72 0.02 -12.03
N GLU A 166 -23.38 0.05 -13.32
CA GLU A 166 -23.15 -1.16 -14.14
C GLU A 166 -21.79 -1.80 -13.85
N GLY A 167 -20.84 -1.03 -13.39
CA GLY A 167 -19.46 -1.43 -13.10
C GLY A 167 -18.46 -0.92 -14.14
N ALA A 168 -17.46 -0.19 -13.68
CA ALA A 168 -16.34 0.29 -14.48
C ALA A 168 -15.09 -0.56 -14.21
N ARG A 169 -14.44 -1.09 -15.26
CA ARG A 169 -13.21 -1.88 -15.13
C ARG A 169 -11.99 -0.98 -15.04
N MET A 170 -11.16 -1.20 -14.01
CA MET A 170 -9.90 -0.50 -13.80
C MET A 170 -8.81 -1.47 -13.28
N LEU A 171 -7.56 -1.19 -13.61
CA LEU A 171 -6.36 -1.81 -13.01
C LEU A 171 -5.46 -0.73 -12.40
N PRO A 172 -4.87 -0.99 -11.22
CA PRO A 172 -5.10 -2.18 -10.37
C PRO A 172 -6.52 -2.22 -9.80
N GLY A 173 -6.96 -3.42 -9.37
CA GLY A 173 -8.20 -3.59 -8.61
C GLY A 173 -8.09 -3.01 -7.19
N ALA A 174 -9.17 -3.05 -6.40
CA ALA A 174 -9.21 -2.47 -5.06
C ALA A 174 -8.20 -3.09 -4.07
N ASN A 175 -7.78 -4.31 -4.29
CA ASN A 175 -6.68 -4.92 -3.53
C ASN A 175 -5.29 -4.43 -4.00
N GLY A 176 -5.25 -3.63 -5.03
CA GLY A 176 -4.11 -2.83 -5.46
C GLY A 176 -3.00 -3.60 -6.09
N GLY A 177 -1.85 -2.95 -6.07
CA GLY A 177 -0.50 -3.43 -6.23
C GLY A 177 0.06 -3.88 -4.88
N VAL A 178 0.53 -2.95 -4.04
CA VAL A 178 0.87 -3.25 -2.64
C VAL A 178 -0.37 -2.97 -1.80
N GLU A 179 -0.92 -4.03 -1.22
CA GLU A 179 -2.04 -3.92 -0.28
C GLU A 179 -1.52 -3.39 1.07
N TRP A 180 -1.89 -3.96 2.19
CA TRP A 180 -1.34 -3.60 3.50
C TRP A 180 0.07 -4.17 3.78
N SER A 181 0.66 -4.87 2.85
CA SER A 181 1.92 -5.60 3.05
C SER A 181 3.08 -4.64 3.30
N PRO A 182 3.85 -4.83 4.38
CA PRO A 182 5.03 -4.02 4.62
C PRO A 182 6.09 -4.27 3.54
N LEU A 183 6.82 -3.21 3.18
CA LEU A 183 8.03 -3.31 2.38
C LEU A 183 9.19 -3.86 3.22
N ALA A 184 10.17 -4.46 2.58
CA ALA A 184 11.51 -4.69 3.16
C ALA A 184 12.54 -3.89 2.38
N ILE A 185 13.69 -3.59 3.00
CA ILE A 185 14.79 -2.88 2.35
C ILE A 185 16.12 -3.61 2.55
N ASN A 186 17.02 -3.45 1.58
CA ASN A 186 18.44 -3.74 1.73
C ASN A 186 19.23 -2.45 1.43
N PRO A 187 19.64 -1.70 2.48
CA PRO A 187 20.34 -0.43 2.29
C PRO A 187 21.69 -0.57 1.59
N ASN A 188 22.36 -1.72 1.71
CA ASN A 188 23.65 -1.96 1.04
C ASN A 188 23.51 -2.05 -0.49
N LEU A 189 22.35 -2.50 -0.97
CA LEU A 189 22.02 -2.61 -2.39
C LEU A 189 21.21 -1.40 -2.90
N GLY A 190 20.70 -0.54 -2.02
CA GLY A 190 19.77 0.52 -2.37
C GLY A 190 18.41 -0.02 -2.87
N LEU A 191 18.01 -1.22 -2.43
CA LEU A 191 16.81 -1.90 -2.92
C LEU A 191 15.72 -1.96 -1.86
N SER A 192 14.49 -1.68 -2.29
CA SER A 192 13.26 -2.03 -1.58
C SER A 192 12.58 -3.20 -2.28
N TYR A 193 11.94 -4.05 -1.48
CA TYR A 193 11.21 -5.23 -1.96
C TYR A 193 9.76 -5.09 -1.59
N ALA A 194 8.88 -5.35 -2.56
CA ALA A 194 7.44 -5.34 -2.42
C ALA A 194 6.84 -6.64 -2.93
N ILE A 195 5.78 -7.11 -2.28
CA ILE A 195 4.89 -8.13 -2.85
C ILE A 195 3.65 -7.45 -3.39
N ASN A 196 3.13 -7.94 -4.50
CA ASN A 196 2.05 -7.29 -5.21
C ASN A 196 0.92 -8.25 -5.58
N LEU A 197 -0.26 -7.65 -5.76
CA LEU A 197 -1.46 -8.31 -6.28
C LEU A 197 -1.80 -7.78 -7.66
N HIS A 198 -2.13 -8.69 -8.58
CA HIS A 198 -2.85 -8.39 -9.80
C HIS A 198 -4.17 -9.13 -9.77
N GLN A 199 -5.24 -8.39 -9.51
CA GLN A 199 -6.60 -8.92 -9.41
C GLN A 199 -7.56 -7.96 -10.10
N PRO A 200 -7.87 -8.19 -11.40
CA PRO A 200 -8.77 -7.34 -12.17
C PRO A 200 -10.16 -7.26 -11.56
N MET A 201 -10.71 -6.03 -11.48
CA MET A 201 -12.01 -5.77 -10.85
C MET A 201 -12.85 -4.78 -11.65
N THR A 202 -14.16 -4.81 -11.41
CA THR A 202 -15.08 -3.73 -11.75
C THR A 202 -15.53 -3.01 -10.49
N TYR A 203 -15.67 -1.70 -10.60
CA TYR A 203 -16.06 -0.79 -9.52
C TYR A 203 -17.49 -0.32 -9.74
N HIS A 204 -18.36 -0.59 -8.78
CA HIS A 204 -19.77 -0.26 -8.82
C HIS A 204 -20.10 0.76 -7.74
N VAL A 205 -20.79 1.83 -8.08
CA VAL A 205 -21.30 2.79 -7.09
C VAL A 205 -22.77 2.50 -6.81
N GLU A 206 -23.14 2.55 -5.51
CA GLU A 206 -24.51 2.44 -5.04
C GLU A 206 -24.66 3.33 -3.82
N SER A 207 -25.31 4.48 -4.02
CA SER A 207 -25.52 5.45 -2.93
C SER A 207 -26.49 4.89 -1.90
N SER A 208 -26.12 4.97 -0.63
CA SER A 208 -26.92 4.51 0.50
C SER A 208 -26.80 5.47 1.68
N PRO A 209 -27.84 5.59 2.52
CA PRO A 209 -27.77 6.37 3.76
C PRO A 209 -26.67 5.85 4.70
N TYR A 210 -26.16 6.73 5.57
CA TYR A 210 -25.23 6.35 6.64
C TYR A 210 -25.77 5.21 7.49
N PRO A 211 -25.06 4.06 7.59
CA PRO A 211 -25.59 2.85 8.21
C PRO A 211 -25.43 2.78 9.74
N GLY A 212 -25.08 3.87 10.39
CA GLY A 212 -24.97 3.93 11.84
C GLY A 212 -23.82 3.11 12.43
N GLY A 213 -22.60 3.27 11.92
CA GLY A 213 -21.38 2.63 12.42
C GLY A 213 -21.14 1.20 11.90
N LYS A 214 -21.83 0.80 10.83
CA LYS A 214 -21.56 -0.44 10.08
C LYS A 214 -20.66 -0.12 8.88
N LEU A 215 -20.13 -1.16 8.24
CA LEU A 215 -19.38 -1.04 7.00
C LEU A 215 -20.21 -0.28 5.95
N TRP A 216 -19.62 0.75 5.37
CA TRP A 216 -20.27 1.62 4.40
C TRP A 216 -19.39 1.81 3.17
N LEU A 217 -19.53 0.92 2.21
CA LEU A 217 -18.75 0.96 0.98
C LEU A 217 -19.27 1.99 -0.04
N GLY A 218 -20.58 2.28 -0.02
CA GLY A 218 -21.18 3.12 -1.06
C GLY A 218 -21.16 2.46 -2.44
N GLY A 219 -21.13 1.11 -2.47
CA GLY A 219 -21.04 0.33 -3.69
C GLY A 219 -20.42 -1.04 -3.48
N ALA A 220 -19.79 -1.55 -4.55
CA ALA A 220 -19.09 -2.83 -4.53
C ALA A 220 -17.94 -2.86 -5.55
N PHE A 221 -16.88 -3.58 -5.25
CA PHE A 221 -15.90 -4.02 -6.23
C PHE A 221 -16.04 -5.52 -6.45
N LYS A 222 -15.99 -5.94 -7.73
CA LYS A 222 -16.20 -7.33 -8.12
C LYS A 222 -15.02 -7.83 -8.92
N VAL A 223 -14.43 -8.93 -8.47
CA VAL A 223 -13.35 -9.61 -9.18
C VAL A 223 -13.86 -10.13 -10.53
N ILE A 224 -13.10 -9.92 -11.59
CA ILE A 224 -13.38 -10.46 -12.91
C ILE A 224 -12.78 -11.86 -12.99
N ALA A 225 -13.59 -12.86 -12.63
CA ALA A 225 -13.12 -14.24 -12.48
C ALA A 225 -12.61 -14.89 -13.80
N SER A 226 -12.96 -14.33 -14.96
CA SER A 226 -12.49 -14.80 -16.27
C SER A 226 -11.10 -14.27 -16.65
N GLU A 227 -10.57 -13.30 -15.90
CA GLU A 227 -9.23 -12.75 -16.12
C GLU A 227 -8.20 -13.40 -15.16
N GLU A 228 -6.94 -13.48 -15.61
CA GLU A 228 -5.86 -14.06 -14.85
C GLU A 228 -5.59 -13.22 -13.57
N GLN A 229 -5.47 -13.91 -12.45
CA GLN A 229 -5.07 -13.32 -11.18
C GLN A 229 -3.70 -13.89 -10.78
N TRP A 230 -2.78 -13.04 -10.39
CA TRP A 230 -1.42 -13.43 -10.04
C TRP A 230 -0.80 -12.41 -9.07
N GLY A 231 0.37 -12.72 -8.59
CA GLY A 231 1.18 -11.80 -7.80
C GLY A 231 2.58 -11.66 -8.34
N ASN A 232 3.35 -10.82 -7.71
CA ASN A 232 4.80 -10.77 -7.94
C ASN A 232 5.54 -10.28 -6.72
N ILE A 233 6.84 -10.60 -6.71
CA ILE A 233 7.84 -9.97 -5.85
C ILE A 233 8.62 -9.02 -6.74
N THR A 234 8.74 -7.76 -6.35
CA THR A 234 9.47 -6.73 -7.11
C THR A 234 10.56 -6.12 -6.24
N ALA A 235 11.77 -6.04 -6.77
CA ALA A 235 12.85 -5.22 -6.22
C ALA A 235 12.94 -3.89 -6.95
N VAL A 236 12.85 -2.80 -6.22
CA VAL A 236 12.93 -1.43 -6.73
C VAL A 236 14.18 -0.77 -6.17
N ASP A 237 15.00 -0.21 -7.04
CA ASP A 237 16.05 0.71 -6.65
C ASP A 237 15.41 2.04 -6.20
N TYR A 238 15.36 2.27 -4.91
CA TYR A 238 14.68 3.44 -4.36
C TYR A 238 15.45 4.76 -4.54
N HIS A 239 16.71 4.71 -5.00
CA HIS A 239 17.45 5.91 -5.38
C HIS A 239 17.13 6.39 -6.80
N THR A 240 16.61 5.50 -7.67
CA THR A 240 16.30 5.83 -9.07
C THR A 240 14.82 5.63 -9.43
N GLY A 241 14.10 4.78 -8.72
CA GLY A 241 12.73 4.35 -9.03
C GLY A 241 12.65 3.17 -10.02
N ASN A 242 13.79 2.68 -10.52
CA ASN A 242 13.80 1.60 -11.52
C ASN A 242 13.56 0.23 -10.87
N ILE A 243 12.82 -0.62 -11.57
CA ILE A 243 12.68 -2.03 -11.18
C ILE A 243 13.95 -2.79 -11.57
N LYS A 244 14.61 -3.41 -10.60
CA LYS A 244 15.80 -4.23 -10.82
C LYS A 244 15.46 -5.64 -11.26
N TRP A 245 14.49 -6.25 -10.60
CA TRP A 245 13.98 -7.56 -10.96
C TRP A 245 12.53 -7.74 -10.50
N LYS A 246 11.84 -8.69 -11.12
CA LYS A 246 10.47 -9.06 -10.79
C LYS A 246 10.28 -10.57 -10.93
N VAL A 247 9.72 -11.21 -9.94
CA VAL A 247 9.38 -12.63 -9.95
C VAL A 247 7.86 -12.77 -9.92
N LYS A 248 7.24 -13.28 -10.98
CA LYS A 248 5.79 -13.55 -11.03
C LYS A 248 5.48 -14.77 -10.18
N THR A 249 4.40 -14.70 -9.38
CA THR A 249 3.84 -15.80 -8.61
C THR A 249 2.51 -16.26 -9.19
N GLN A 250 2.10 -17.48 -8.86
CA GLN A 250 0.86 -18.05 -9.42
C GLN A 250 -0.41 -17.42 -8.87
N GLN A 251 -0.35 -16.82 -7.70
CA GLN A 251 -1.49 -16.23 -7.00
C GLN A 251 -1.15 -14.83 -6.49
N PRO A 252 -2.15 -13.94 -6.31
CA PRO A 252 -1.98 -12.66 -5.64
C PRO A 252 -1.25 -12.80 -4.30
N MET A 253 -0.34 -11.89 -3.99
CA MET A 253 0.45 -11.90 -2.75
C MET A 253 -0.03 -10.81 -1.79
N ILE A 254 -0.32 -11.16 -0.54
CA ILE A 254 -0.87 -10.21 0.45
C ILE A 254 -0.20 -10.31 1.84
N GLY A 255 0.78 -11.15 2.02
CA GLY A 255 1.42 -11.34 3.34
C GLY A 255 2.37 -10.21 3.72
N GLY A 256 3.59 -10.37 3.35
CA GLY A 256 4.69 -9.44 3.61
C GLY A 256 6.01 -10.05 3.16
N ILE A 257 7.06 -9.30 3.30
CA ILE A 257 8.40 -9.65 2.81
C ILE A 257 9.44 -9.31 3.86
N LEU A 258 10.50 -10.10 3.94
CA LEU A 258 11.63 -9.90 4.85
C LEU A 258 12.93 -9.93 4.05
N ALA A 259 13.76 -8.91 4.18
CA ALA A 259 15.13 -8.91 3.69
C ALA A 259 16.12 -9.12 4.83
N THR A 260 17.18 -9.84 4.58
CA THR A 260 18.25 -10.10 5.55
C THR A 260 19.58 -9.53 5.08
N ALA A 261 20.46 -9.21 6.03
CA ALA A 261 21.82 -8.72 5.73
C ALA A 261 22.68 -9.78 4.99
N GLY A 262 22.29 -11.05 5.04
CA GLY A 262 22.93 -12.15 4.30
C GLY A 262 22.53 -12.21 2.82
N GLY A 263 21.81 -11.24 2.28
CA GLY A 263 21.47 -11.19 0.86
C GLY A 263 20.28 -12.06 0.45
N LEU A 264 19.42 -12.42 1.38
CA LEU A 264 18.19 -13.18 1.10
C LEU A 264 16.94 -12.37 1.35
N VAL A 265 15.94 -12.60 0.52
CA VAL A 265 14.59 -12.07 0.65
C VAL A 265 13.61 -13.23 0.83
N PHE A 266 12.76 -13.17 1.87
CA PHE A 266 11.80 -14.22 2.18
C PHE A 266 10.38 -13.71 1.94
N ALA A 267 9.57 -14.51 1.24
CA ALA A 267 8.16 -14.22 1.01
C ALA A 267 7.32 -15.51 1.01
N GLY A 268 6.05 -15.37 1.34
CA GLY A 268 5.07 -16.46 1.33
C GLY A 268 3.99 -16.26 0.30
N GLU A 269 3.45 -17.37 -0.24
CA GLU A 269 2.38 -17.41 -1.23
C GLU A 269 1.10 -18.03 -0.67
N GLY A 270 -0.04 -17.71 -1.30
CA GLY A 270 -1.36 -18.25 -0.94
C GLY A 270 -1.48 -19.78 -1.09
N ASN A 271 -0.68 -20.39 -1.96
CA ASN A 271 -0.60 -21.85 -2.16
C ASN A 271 0.14 -22.59 -1.04
N GLY A 272 0.71 -21.85 -0.08
CA GLY A 272 1.47 -22.40 1.05
C GLY A 272 2.98 -22.48 0.81
N THR A 273 3.49 -22.03 -0.32
CA THR A 273 4.92 -21.92 -0.55
C THR A 273 5.50 -20.79 0.29
N PHE A 274 6.55 -21.06 1.04
CA PHE A 274 7.42 -20.07 1.68
C PHE A 274 8.81 -20.22 1.06
N ALA A 275 9.36 -19.13 0.52
CA ALA A 275 10.59 -19.21 -0.26
C ALA A 275 11.60 -18.12 0.09
N ALA A 276 12.87 -18.41 -0.15
CA ALA A 276 13.98 -17.47 -0.11
C ALA A 276 14.46 -17.17 -1.53
N TYR A 277 14.71 -15.91 -1.80
CA TYR A 277 15.21 -15.42 -3.07
C TYR A 277 16.52 -14.66 -2.86
N ASP A 278 17.39 -14.70 -3.86
CA ASP A 278 18.57 -13.84 -3.91
C ASP A 278 18.14 -12.37 -3.99
N ALA A 279 18.67 -11.53 -3.11
CA ALA A 279 18.28 -10.13 -2.98
C ALA A 279 18.67 -9.27 -4.20
N GLU A 280 19.74 -9.64 -4.93
CA GLU A 280 20.26 -8.87 -6.05
C GLU A 280 19.53 -9.16 -7.37
N ASN A 281 19.08 -10.42 -7.57
CA ASN A 281 18.59 -10.87 -8.89
C ASN A 281 17.25 -11.61 -8.86
N GLY A 282 16.67 -11.89 -7.68
CA GLY A 282 15.39 -12.55 -7.53
C GLY A 282 15.38 -14.07 -7.80
N SER A 283 16.55 -14.71 -7.97
CA SER A 283 16.61 -16.16 -8.15
C SER A 283 16.12 -16.87 -6.90
N GLN A 284 15.22 -17.84 -7.04
CA GLN A 284 14.76 -18.65 -5.91
C GLN A 284 15.88 -19.61 -5.45
N MET A 285 16.29 -19.43 -4.20
CA MET A 285 17.38 -20.18 -3.59
C MET A 285 16.89 -21.38 -2.77
N TRP A 286 15.70 -21.24 -2.18
CA TRP A 286 15.11 -22.26 -1.31
C TRP A 286 13.59 -22.10 -1.27
N SER A 287 12.89 -23.20 -0.98
CA SER A 287 11.45 -23.16 -0.69
C SER A 287 11.00 -24.27 0.25
N PHE A 288 9.89 -24.03 0.94
CA PHE A 288 9.23 -24.95 1.85
C PHE A 288 7.71 -24.87 1.66
N GLN A 289 7.04 -26.03 1.72
CA GLN A 289 5.58 -26.11 1.65
C GLN A 289 4.98 -26.15 3.06
N ALA A 290 4.33 -25.06 3.47
CA ALA A 290 3.77 -24.90 4.81
C ALA A 290 2.39 -25.58 5.01
N GLY A 291 1.77 -26.07 3.92
CA GLY A 291 0.49 -26.77 3.96
C GLY A 291 -0.76 -25.89 4.07
N ALA A 292 -0.60 -24.60 4.33
CA ALA A 292 -1.64 -23.57 4.32
C ALA A 292 -1.06 -22.28 3.76
N GLY A 293 -1.89 -21.34 3.33
CA GLY A 293 -1.44 -20.06 2.77
C GLY A 293 -0.53 -19.30 3.73
N VAL A 294 0.62 -18.84 3.23
CA VAL A 294 1.60 -18.04 3.98
C VAL A 294 1.36 -16.57 3.68
N ASN A 295 0.44 -15.95 4.40
CA ASN A 295 -0.03 -14.59 4.19
C ASN A 295 0.26 -13.68 5.38
N ALA A 296 1.36 -13.93 6.09
CA ALA A 296 1.89 -13.09 7.16
C ALA A 296 3.29 -12.59 6.82
N PRO A 297 3.69 -11.40 7.26
CA PRO A 297 5.08 -10.95 7.13
C PRO A 297 6.01 -11.89 7.89
N PRO A 298 7.10 -12.37 7.27
CA PRO A 298 8.13 -13.11 7.99
C PRO A 298 8.88 -12.18 8.96
N SER A 299 9.40 -12.75 10.03
CA SER A 299 10.25 -12.04 10.99
C SER A 299 11.55 -12.80 11.23
N SER A 300 12.61 -12.07 11.58
CA SER A 300 13.90 -12.65 11.97
C SER A 300 14.25 -12.28 13.40
N TYR A 301 14.78 -13.25 14.15
CA TYR A 301 15.28 -13.04 15.52
C TYR A 301 16.48 -13.93 15.80
N THR A 302 17.22 -13.62 16.85
CA THR A 302 18.40 -14.39 17.29
C THR A 302 18.21 -14.88 18.71
N VAL A 303 18.48 -16.17 18.94
CA VAL A 303 18.52 -16.78 20.27
C VAL A 303 19.84 -17.53 20.44
N ASN A 304 20.59 -17.21 21.48
CA ASN A 304 21.91 -17.82 21.78
C ASN A 304 22.88 -17.79 20.57
N GLY A 305 22.90 -16.70 19.83
CA GLY A 305 23.74 -16.51 18.64
C GLY A 305 23.25 -17.22 17.37
N LYS A 306 22.15 -17.95 17.44
CA LYS A 306 21.55 -18.64 16.28
C LYS A 306 20.39 -17.84 15.73
N GLN A 307 20.41 -17.53 14.42
CA GLN A 307 19.35 -16.81 13.73
C GLN A 307 18.20 -17.74 13.37
N TYR A 308 16.98 -17.23 13.54
CA TYR A 308 15.73 -17.85 13.13
C TYR A 308 14.95 -16.94 12.18
N ILE A 309 14.29 -17.55 11.20
CA ILE A 309 13.24 -16.93 10.39
C ILE A 309 11.92 -17.58 10.79
N VAL A 310 10.93 -16.78 11.18
CA VAL A 310 9.63 -17.30 11.60
C VAL A 310 8.52 -16.72 10.72
N VAL A 311 7.53 -17.56 10.40
CA VAL A 311 6.37 -17.15 9.61
C VAL A 311 5.12 -17.90 10.08
N ALA A 312 3.96 -17.25 9.97
CA ALA A 312 2.67 -17.88 10.21
C ALA A 312 2.05 -18.38 8.89
N ALA A 313 1.56 -19.62 8.89
CA ALA A 313 0.83 -20.25 7.81
C ALA A 313 -0.65 -20.41 8.23
N GLY A 314 -1.41 -19.32 8.14
CA GLY A 314 -2.80 -19.21 8.58
C GLY A 314 -3.83 -19.17 7.44
N GLY A 315 -3.38 -18.97 6.20
CA GLY A 315 -4.23 -18.70 5.05
C GLY A 315 -4.75 -17.26 5.03
N ASN A 316 -5.68 -17.00 4.12
CA ASN A 316 -6.32 -15.70 3.99
C ASN A 316 -7.80 -15.87 3.60
N ALA A 317 -8.70 -15.17 4.31
CA ALA A 317 -10.14 -15.26 4.05
C ALA A 317 -10.57 -14.43 2.82
N GLN A 318 -9.96 -13.26 2.61
CA GLN A 318 -10.30 -12.33 1.53
C GLN A 318 -9.97 -12.94 0.15
N LEU A 319 -8.81 -13.60 0.03
CA LEU A 319 -8.37 -14.27 -1.19
C LEU A 319 -8.75 -15.76 -1.24
N ASN A 320 -9.51 -16.24 -0.25
CA ASN A 320 -9.95 -17.64 -0.12
C ASN A 320 -8.80 -18.66 -0.18
N TYR A 321 -7.65 -18.32 0.43
CA TYR A 321 -6.53 -19.24 0.51
C TYR A 321 -6.70 -20.24 1.65
N LYS A 322 -6.14 -21.45 1.45
CA LYS A 322 -6.25 -22.55 2.41
C LYS A 322 -5.83 -22.10 3.80
N ARG A 323 -6.74 -22.26 4.75
CA ARG A 323 -6.51 -21.90 6.15
C ARG A 323 -5.66 -22.94 6.87
N GLY A 324 -4.91 -22.48 7.88
CA GLY A 324 -4.09 -23.27 8.78
C GLY A 324 -3.90 -22.58 10.11
N ASN A 325 -3.11 -23.16 10.97
CA ASN A 325 -2.85 -22.67 12.33
C ASN A 325 -1.39 -22.89 12.76
N ASN A 326 -0.46 -22.91 11.80
CA ASN A 326 0.95 -23.20 12.07
C ASN A 326 1.75 -21.89 12.18
N ILE A 327 2.66 -21.85 13.16
CA ILE A 327 3.79 -20.93 13.21
C ILE A 327 5.03 -21.80 12.99
N ILE A 328 5.83 -21.45 11.98
CA ILE A 328 6.97 -22.26 11.54
C ILE A 328 8.23 -21.42 11.68
N ALA A 329 9.23 -21.97 12.37
CA ALA A 329 10.54 -21.36 12.53
C ALA A 329 11.59 -22.18 11.77
N PHE A 330 12.43 -21.48 11.02
CA PHE A 330 13.55 -22.04 10.25
C PHE A 330 14.86 -21.51 10.80
N THR A 331 15.91 -22.33 10.74
CA THR A 331 17.27 -21.94 11.11
C THR A 331 18.25 -22.75 10.29
N LEU A 332 19.44 -22.22 10.10
CA LEU A 332 20.58 -22.98 9.57
C LEU A 332 21.23 -23.78 10.71
N ASP A 333 21.72 -24.98 10.38
CA ASP A 333 22.46 -25.83 11.31
C ASP A 333 23.87 -25.29 11.60
#